data_58ffcb56a9abb147df17afd85ff9de03
#
_entry.id   58ffcb56a9abb147df17afd85ff9de03
#
_cell.length_a   1.000
_cell.length_b   1.000
_cell.length_c   1.000
_cell.angle_alpha   90.00
_cell.angle_beta   90.00
_cell.angle_gamma   90.00
#
_symmetry.space_group_name_H-M   'P 1'
#
loop_
_entity.id
_entity.type
_entity.pdbx_description
1 polymer ?
#
loop_
_entity_poly.entity_id
_entity_poly.type
_entity_poly.pdbx_seq_one_letter_code
_entity_poly.pdbx_strand_id
1 'polypeptide(L)'
;GHALVAAKQSDSAPVHKITIIPRTSGALGYTMQVDEGEKFLMSREEAYSKLATLTGGRAAEELIFGTMTSGASNDIEQATRLARSMVTRLGMTDAFDMMALETLNNQYLGGDASLTCSPQTAAKIDDQVLALIKNAHARAVEILKENQEKLHELASYLLEKETITGEEFMEILNR
;
A
#
# COMPACT_ATOMS: atom_id res chain seq x y z
N GLY A 1 -8.90 -5.24 -5.11
CA GLY A 1 -7.64 -4.69 -5.67
C GLY A 1 -6.45 -4.91 -4.75
N HIS A 2 -6.53 -4.46 -3.51
CA HIS A 2 -5.44 -4.59 -2.52
C HIS A 2 -4.92 -6.02 -2.38
N ALA A 3 -5.82 -6.96 -2.17
CA ALA A 3 -5.46 -8.37 -1.95
C ALA A 3 -4.77 -8.99 -3.16
N LEU A 4 -5.25 -8.68 -4.37
CA LEU A 4 -4.67 -9.21 -5.59
C LEU A 4 -3.27 -8.64 -5.84
N VAL A 5 -3.09 -7.35 -5.66
CA VAL A 5 -1.77 -6.71 -5.76
C VAL A 5 -0.81 -7.31 -4.73
N ALA A 6 -1.25 -7.46 -3.49
CA ALA A 6 -0.43 -8.08 -2.44
C ALA A 6 -0.01 -9.50 -2.81
N ALA A 7 -0.95 -10.33 -3.22
CA ALA A 7 -0.70 -11.75 -3.50
C ALA A 7 0.21 -11.98 -4.71
N LYS A 8 0.24 -11.06 -5.66
CA LYS A 8 1.09 -11.15 -6.86
C LYS A 8 2.50 -10.59 -6.66
N GLN A 9 2.85 -10.17 -5.46
CA GLN A 9 4.17 -9.68 -5.11
C GLN A 9 4.87 -10.63 -4.13
N SER A 10 6.14 -10.95 -4.37
CA SER A 10 6.91 -11.90 -3.56
C SER A 10 7.27 -11.38 -2.16
N ASP A 11 7.36 -10.08 -2.00
CA ASP A 11 7.78 -9.43 -0.75
C ASP A 11 6.63 -8.90 0.09
N SER A 12 5.42 -9.38 -0.16
CA SER A 12 4.22 -8.98 0.57
C SER A 12 3.83 -10.01 1.63
N ALA A 13 3.27 -9.53 2.75
CA ALA A 13 2.67 -10.38 3.76
C ALA A 13 1.47 -11.15 3.15
N PRO A 14 1.24 -12.41 3.60
CA PRO A 14 0.11 -13.20 3.09
C PRO A 14 -1.24 -12.55 3.38
N VAL A 15 -2.17 -12.67 2.45
CA VAL A 15 -3.56 -12.28 2.67
C VAL A 15 -4.21 -13.28 3.60
N HIS A 16 -4.74 -12.81 4.71
CA HIS A 16 -5.39 -13.65 5.72
C HIS A 16 -6.91 -13.67 5.58
N LYS A 17 -7.49 -12.51 5.31
CA LYS A 17 -8.94 -12.34 5.25
C LYS A 17 -9.31 -11.14 4.39
N ILE A 18 -10.42 -11.24 3.66
CA ILE A 18 -11.01 -10.13 2.92
C ILE A 18 -12.48 -10.05 3.28
N THR A 19 -12.98 -8.85 3.57
CA THR A 19 -14.39 -8.63 3.84
C THR A 19 -14.90 -7.32 3.22
N ILE A 20 -16.15 -7.32 2.81
CA ILE A 20 -16.88 -6.13 2.36
C ILE A 20 -17.92 -5.69 3.40
N ILE A 21 -17.98 -6.37 4.55
CA ILE A 21 -18.90 -6.01 5.63
C ILE A 21 -18.42 -4.73 6.29
N PRO A 22 -19.25 -3.65 6.35
CA PRO A 22 -18.87 -2.41 7.01
C PRO A 22 -18.59 -2.62 8.50
N ARG A 23 -17.56 -1.96 9.01
CA ARG A 23 -17.25 -1.93 10.44
C ARG A 23 -17.59 -0.58 11.04
N THR A 24 -17.71 -0.54 12.37
CA THR A 24 -18.05 0.64 13.16
C THR A 24 -17.07 1.81 13.03
N SER A 25 -15.88 1.57 12.47
CA SER A 25 -14.86 2.60 12.23
C SER A 25 -14.99 3.34 10.90
N GLY A 26 -16.09 3.15 10.17
CA GLY A 26 -16.35 3.83 8.89
C GLY A 26 -15.70 3.18 7.67
N ALA A 27 -14.98 2.07 7.82
CA ALA A 27 -14.45 1.31 6.70
C ALA A 27 -15.55 0.53 6.01
N LEU A 28 -15.62 0.61 4.68
CA LEU A 28 -16.61 -0.11 3.86
C LEU A 28 -16.22 -1.58 3.65
N GLY A 29 -15.04 -1.97 4.10
CA GLY A 29 -14.51 -3.31 3.99
C GLY A 29 -13.01 -3.28 4.29
N TYR A 30 -12.37 -4.42 4.37
CA TYR A 30 -10.92 -4.47 4.59
C TYR A 30 -10.28 -5.75 4.08
N THR A 31 -8.99 -5.65 3.80
CA THR A 31 -8.10 -6.77 3.55
C THR A 31 -7.17 -6.91 4.73
N MET A 32 -7.11 -8.09 5.34
CA MET A 32 -6.22 -8.37 6.45
C MET A 32 -5.01 -9.15 5.95
N GLN A 33 -3.83 -8.59 6.18
CA GLN A 33 -2.55 -9.26 5.98
C GLN A 33 -1.89 -9.47 7.34
N VAL A 34 -1.26 -10.61 7.53
CA VAL A 34 -0.54 -10.93 8.76
C VAL A 34 0.87 -11.39 8.38
N ASP A 35 1.87 -10.77 8.98
CA ASP A 35 3.25 -11.18 8.79
C ASP A 35 3.49 -12.55 9.44
N GLU A 36 4.16 -13.43 8.73
CA GLU A 36 4.58 -14.72 9.25
C GLU A 36 5.85 -14.54 10.08
N GLY A 37 5.74 -14.73 11.39
CA GLY A 37 6.85 -14.66 12.33
C GLY A 37 7.11 -13.27 12.91
N GLU A 38 8.08 -13.18 13.81
CA GLU A 38 8.51 -11.94 14.45
C GLU A 38 9.40 -11.14 13.51
N LYS A 39 8.80 -10.29 12.69
CA LYS A 39 9.52 -9.44 11.76
C LYS A 39 9.52 -8.01 12.26
N PHE A 40 10.63 -7.56 12.84
CA PHE A 40 10.81 -6.20 13.36
C PHE A 40 11.41 -5.25 12.33
N LEU A 41 11.93 -5.79 11.22
CA LEU A 41 12.62 -5.02 10.19
C LEU A 41 11.88 -5.12 8.86
N MET A 42 11.75 -3.98 8.19
CA MET A 42 11.19 -3.91 6.85
C MET A 42 12.30 -3.63 5.84
N SER A 43 12.42 -4.46 4.82
CA SER A 43 13.36 -4.22 3.72
C SER A 43 12.81 -3.14 2.77
N ARG A 44 13.70 -2.61 1.93
CA ARG A 44 13.31 -1.68 0.86
C ARG A 44 12.27 -2.31 -0.08
N GLU A 45 12.48 -3.56 -0.45
CA GLU A 45 11.59 -4.32 -1.34
C GLU A 45 10.21 -4.52 -0.72
N GLU A 46 10.16 -4.82 0.57
CA GLU A 46 8.90 -4.94 1.31
C GLU A 46 8.16 -3.60 1.39
N ALA A 47 8.88 -2.50 1.59
CA ALA A 47 8.30 -1.16 1.59
C ALA A 47 7.71 -0.79 0.22
N TYR A 48 8.41 -1.08 -0.86
CA TYR A 48 7.90 -0.88 -2.23
C TYR A 48 6.66 -1.72 -2.49
N SER A 49 6.66 -2.97 -2.09
CA SER A 49 5.51 -3.86 -2.24
C SER A 49 4.30 -3.35 -1.46
N LYS A 50 4.53 -2.83 -0.26
CA LYS A 50 3.48 -2.24 0.56
C LYS A 50 2.89 -0.97 -0.07
N LEU A 51 3.72 -0.11 -0.66
CA LEU A 51 3.25 1.06 -1.41
C LEU A 51 2.34 0.64 -2.56
N ALA A 52 2.75 -0.35 -3.36
CA ALA A 52 1.94 -0.86 -4.47
C ALA A 52 0.60 -1.43 -3.97
N THR A 53 0.63 -2.18 -2.88
CA THR A 53 -0.59 -2.72 -2.25
C THR A 53 -1.54 -1.61 -1.80
N LEU A 54 -1.02 -0.55 -1.16
CA LEU A 54 -1.82 0.60 -0.73
C LEU A 54 -2.51 1.30 -1.90
N THR A 55 -1.90 1.32 -3.08
CA THR A 55 -2.50 1.93 -4.28
C THR A 55 -3.47 1.00 -5.01
N GLY A 56 -3.55 -0.27 -4.61
CA GLY A 56 -4.30 -1.32 -5.30
C GLY A 56 -5.80 -1.05 -5.42
N GLY A 57 -6.41 -0.48 -4.40
CA GLY A 57 -7.84 -0.14 -4.41
C GLY A 57 -8.16 0.93 -5.45
N ARG A 58 -7.40 2.02 -5.49
CA ARG A 58 -7.54 3.08 -6.49
C ARG A 58 -7.24 2.55 -7.89
N ALA A 59 -6.20 1.73 -8.04
CA ALA A 59 -5.85 1.13 -9.31
C ALA A 59 -6.99 0.27 -9.88
N ALA A 60 -7.62 -0.54 -9.03
CA ALA A 60 -8.78 -1.35 -9.42
C ALA A 60 -9.97 -0.47 -9.83
N GLU A 61 -10.23 0.58 -9.08
CA GLU A 61 -11.32 1.54 -9.35
C GLU A 61 -11.14 2.22 -10.71
N GLU A 62 -9.93 2.70 -11.00
CA GLU A 62 -9.60 3.32 -12.28
C GLU A 62 -9.72 2.33 -13.45
N LEU A 63 -9.21 1.12 -13.27
CA LEU A 63 -9.19 0.11 -14.31
C LEU A 63 -10.59 -0.39 -14.68
N ILE A 64 -11.43 -0.65 -13.67
CA ILE A 64 -12.75 -1.28 -13.86
C ILE A 64 -13.84 -0.23 -14.14
N PHE A 65 -13.83 0.88 -13.42
CA PHE A 65 -14.89 1.90 -13.49
C PHE A 65 -14.47 3.16 -14.23
N GLY A 66 -13.19 3.36 -14.48
CA GLY A 66 -12.68 4.56 -15.14
C GLY A 66 -12.89 5.84 -14.32
N THR A 67 -13.02 5.74 -13.01
CA THR A 67 -13.31 6.86 -12.12
C THR A 67 -12.41 6.86 -10.90
N MET A 68 -12.44 7.95 -10.14
CA MET A 68 -11.73 8.14 -8.90
C MET A 68 -12.74 8.56 -7.83
N THR A 69 -12.80 7.81 -6.73
CA THR A 69 -13.69 8.15 -5.62
C THR A 69 -12.89 8.55 -4.38
N SER A 70 -13.58 9.06 -3.38
CA SER A 70 -12.99 9.41 -2.08
C SER A 70 -12.61 8.19 -1.24
N GLY A 71 -12.96 6.97 -1.67
CA GLY A 71 -12.69 5.74 -0.93
C GLY A 71 -11.23 5.43 -0.71
N ALA A 72 -10.34 6.02 -1.53
CA ALA A 72 -8.89 5.81 -1.41
C ALA A 72 -8.19 6.79 -0.45
N SER A 73 -8.91 7.68 0.22
CA SER A 73 -8.29 8.75 1.03
C SER A 73 -7.35 8.24 2.12
N ASN A 74 -7.74 7.20 2.84
CA ASN A 74 -6.90 6.61 3.87
C ASN A 74 -5.64 5.94 3.31
N ASP A 75 -5.78 5.24 2.17
CA ASP A 75 -4.65 4.60 1.49
C ASP A 75 -3.66 5.63 0.95
N ILE A 76 -4.16 6.74 0.43
CA ILE A 76 -3.34 7.85 -0.06
C ILE A 76 -2.51 8.43 1.09
N GLU A 77 -3.13 8.66 2.24
CA GLU A 77 -2.46 9.19 3.43
C GLU A 77 -1.38 8.23 3.93
N GLN A 78 -1.69 6.94 4.04
CA GLN A 78 -0.74 5.92 4.47
C GLN A 78 0.42 5.75 3.48
N ALA A 79 0.14 5.73 2.19
CA ALA A 79 1.16 5.64 1.14
C ALA A 79 2.11 6.84 1.18
N THR A 80 1.57 8.05 1.34
CA THR A 80 2.37 9.27 1.46
C THR A 80 3.28 9.21 2.68
N ARG A 81 2.75 8.80 3.81
CA ARG A 81 3.50 8.67 5.07
C ARG A 81 4.63 7.64 4.95
N LEU A 82 4.37 6.49 4.36
CA LEU A 82 5.38 5.46 4.14
C LEU A 82 6.46 5.93 3.17
N ALA A 83 6.07 6.47 2.03
CA ALA A 83 7.01 6.98 1.03
C ALA A 83 7.92 8.08 1.61
N ARG A 84 7.35 8.99 2.38
CA ARG A 84 8.11 10.04 3.06
C ARG A 84 9.12 9.46 4.05
N SER A 85 8.73 8.47 4.84
CA SER A 85 9.64 7.79 5.78
C SER A 85 10.78 7.08 5.06
N MET A 86 10.51 6.45 3.93
CA MET A 86 11.54 5.78 3.12
C MET A 86 12.62 6.78 2.66
N VAL A 87 12.21 7.98 2.30
CA VAL A 87 13.12 9.04 1.84
C VAL A 87 13.83 9.71 3.00
N THR A 88 13.10 10.12 4.05
CA THR A 88 13.62 11.04 5.07
C THR A 88 14.30 10.37 6.25
N ARG A 89 13.88 9.15 6.61
CA ARG A 89 14.36 8.49 7.84
C ARG A 89 14.98 7.11 7.64
N LEU A 90 14.58 6.38 6.61
CA LEU A 90 14.97 4.99 6.44
C LEU A 90 16.12 4.79 5.45
N GLY A 91 16.56 5.83 4.77
CA GLY A 91 17.66 5.74 3.83
C GLY A 91 17.42 4.76 2.70
N MET A 92 16.17 4.63 2.25
CA MET A 92 15.77 3.63 1.24
C MET A 92 15.77 4.16 -0.19
N THR A 93 16.33 5.35 -0.42
CA THR A 93 16.50 5.91 -1.76
C THR A 93 17.95 6.24 -2.03
N ASP A 94 18.36 6.15 -3.29
CA ASP A 94 19.74 6.45 -3.69
C ASP A 94 20.05 7.95 -3.69
N ALA A 95 19.01 8.79 -3.67
CA ALA A 95 19.15 10.24 -3.76
C ALA A 95 19.86 10.87 -2.55
N PHE A 96 19.68 10.31 -1.36
CA PHE A 96 20.16 10.88 -0.10
C PHE A 96 21.00 9.93 0.75
N ASP A 97 21.25 8.72 0.24
CA ASP A 97 22.05 7.72 0.91
C ASP A 97 21.57 7.48 2.36
N MET A 98 22.46 7.52 3.33
CA MET A 98 22.17 7.26 4.75
C MET A 98 21.92 8.54 5.54
N MET A 99 21.48 9.58 4.90
CA MET A 99 21.25 10.87 5.57
C MET A 99 19.84 10.96 6.16
N ALA A 100 19.75 11.30 7.44
CA ALA A 100 18.47 11.60 8.08
C ALA A 100 18.04 13.03 7.76
N LEU A 101 16.87 13.17 7.16
CA LEU A 101 16.36 14.46 6.68
C LEU A 101 15.19 14.98 7.51
N GLU A 102 14.77 14.22 8.52
CA GLU A 102 13.63 14.51 9.37
C GLU A 102 13.88 14.02 10.78
N THR A 103 13.44 14.76 11.78
CA THR A 103 13.44 14.33 13.17
C THR A 103 12.03 14.33 13.71
N LEU A 104 11.71 13.32 14.56
CA LEU A 104 10.43 13.26 15.27
C LEU A 104 10.56 14.04 16.56
N ASN A 105 9.82 15.13 16.67
CA ASN A 105 9.70 15.92 17.88
C ASN A 105 8.56 15.34 18.73
N ASN A 106 8.88 14.86 19.93
CA ASN A 106 7.90 14.39 20.88
C ASN A 106 7.23 13.04 20.57
N GLN A 107 7.99 11.95 20.77
CA GLN A 107 7.53 10.56 20.57
C GLN A 107 6.30 10.18 21.42
N TYR A 108 6.03 10.91 22.51
CA TYR A 108 4.96 10.58 23.44
C TYR A 108 3.59 11.17 23.09
N LEU A 109 3.52 12.14 22.19
CA LEU A 109 2.29 12.85 21.81
C LEU A 109 1.90 12.70 20.33
N GLY A 110 2.32 11.62 19.67
CA GLY A 110 1.99 11.39 18.26
C GLY A 110 2.85 12.15 17.27
N GLY A 111 3.92 12.74 17.75
CA GLY A 111 5.08 13.21 17.03
C GLY A 111 4.90 14.16 15.85
N ASP A 112 5.13 15.43 16.06
CA ASP A 112 5.38 16.36 14.96
C ASP A 112 6.75 16.03 14.35
N ALA A 113 6.77 15.77 13.04
CA ALA A 113 8.00 15.60 12.30
C ALA A 113 8.50 16.96 11.79
N SER A 114 9.77 17.24 12.01
CA SER A 114 10.42 18.46 11.50
C SER A 114 11.51 18.09 10.54
N LEU A 115 11.52 18.73 9.36
CA LEU A 115 12.61 18.59 8.40
C LEU A 115 13.89 19.23 8.95
N THR A 116 15.00 18.51 8.79
CA THR A 116 16.34 18.95 9.22
C THR A 116 17.26 19.20 8.04
N CYS A 117 16.71 19.77 6.97
CA CYS A 117 17.41 20.01 5.71
C CYS A 117 17.07 21.39 5.15
N SER A 118 17.80 21.80 4.10
CA SER A 118 17.55 23.05 3.40
C SER A 118 16.21 23.01 2.63
N PRO A 119 15.63 24.19 2.30
CA PRO A 119 14.42 24.22 1.44
C PRO A 119 14.65 23.58 0.08
N GLN A 120 15.85 23.62 -0.47
CA GLN A 120 16.20 22.99 -1.74
C GLN A 120 16.12 21.45 -1.62
N THR A 121 16.62 20.89 -0.52
CA THR A 121 16.53 19.47 -0.24
C THR A 121 15.09 19.05 0.04
N ALA A 122 14.33 19.87 0.76
CA ALA A 122 12.90 19.63 1.01
C ALA A 122 12.12 19.48 -0.31
N ALA A 123 12.40 20.31 -1.30
CA ALA A 123 11.79 20.20 -2.63
C ALA A 123 12.15 18.87 -3.31
N LYS A 124 13.40 18.42 -3.20
CA LYS A 124 13.85 17.13 -3.73
C LYS A 124 13.18 15.95 -3.01
N ILE A 125 12.94 16.08 -1.73
CA ILE A 125 12.19 15.07 -0.95
C ILE A 125 10.79 14.91 -1.54
N ASP A 126 10.08 15.99 -1.80
CA ASP A 126 8.75 15.95 -2.39
C ASP A 126 8.76 15.25 -3.75
N ASP A 127 9.76 15.53 -4.59
CA ASP A 127 9.92 14.87 -5.89
C ASP A 127 10.15 13.37 -5.74
N GLN A 128 10.98 12.95 -4.77
CA GLN A 128 11.25 11.54 -4.50
C GLN A 128 10.01 10.81 -3.97
N VAL A 129 9.27 11.43 -3.07
CA VAL A 129 8.01 10.87 -2.54
C VAL A 129 7.00 10.65 -3.66
N LEU A 130 6.81 11.66 -4.52
CA LEU A 130 5.90 11.56 -5.65
C LEU A 130 6.33 10.45 -6.62
N ALA A 131 7.63 10.32 -6.91
CA ALA A 131 8.15 9.28 -7.78
C ALA A 131 7.88 7.88 -7.23
N LEU A 132 8.09 7.67 -5.92
CA LEU A 132 7.79 6.39 -5.27
C LEU A 132 6.33 6.01 -5.40
N ILE A 133 5.42 6.96 -5.15
CA ILE A 133 3.98 6.72 -5.23
C ILE A 133 3.55 6.44 -6.67
N LYS A 134 4.02 7.21 -7.63
CA LYS A 134 3.73 7.00 -9.07
C LYS A 134 4.17 5.63 -9.55
N ASN A 135 5.39 5.22 -9.19
CA ASN A 135 5.92 3.92 -9.58
C ASN A 135 5.13 2.77 -8.94
N ALA A 136 4.77 2.90 -7.68
CA ALA A 136 3.95 1.91 -6.97
C ALA A 136 2.56 1.80 -7.59
N HIS A 137 1.93 2.92 -7.89
CA HIS A 137 0.60 2.99 -8.53
C HIS A 137 0.64 2.34 -9.93
N ALA A 138 1.65 2.67 -10.74
CA ALA A 138 1.82 2.07 -12.06
C ALA A 138 2.00 0.55 -11.98
N ARG A 139 2.78 0.06 -11.00
CA ARG A 139 2.97 -1.38 -10.76
C ARG A 139 1.65 -2.05 -10.38
N ALA A 140 0.86 -1.43 -9.51
CA ALA A 140 -0.45 -1.96 -9.11
C ALA A 140 -1.40 -2.07 -10.30
N VAL A 141 -1.46 -1.04 -11.15
CA VAL A 141 -2.28 -1.04 -12.37
C VAL A 141 -1.84 -2.18 -13.31
N GLU A 142 -0.54 -2.35 -13.51
CA GLU A 142 0.01 -3.42 -14.35
C GLU A 142 -0.38 -4.81 -13.85
N ILE A 143 -0.21 -5.06 -12.54
CA ILE A 143 -0.58 -6.33 -11.91
C ILE A 143 -2.07 -6.62 -12.11
N LEU A 144 -2.92 -5.62 -11.91
CA LEU A 144 -4.37 -5.79 -12.06
C LEU A 144 -4.77 -6.00 -13.52
N LYS A 145 -4.13 -5.35 -14.48
CA LYS A 145 -4.37 -5.57 -15.91
C LYS A 145 -4.03 -6.98 -16.33
N GLU A 146 -2.91 -7.51 -15.88
CA GLU A 146 -2.46 -8.87 -16.17
C GLU A 146 -3.35 -9.94 -15.54
N ASN A 147 -4.08 -9.60 -14.47
CA ASN A 147 -4.93 -10.50 -13.70
C ASN A 147 -6.41 -10.07 -13.68
N GLN A 148 -6.86 -9.38 -14.72
CA GLN A 148 -8.19 -8.79 -14.77
C GLN A 148 -9.32 -9.82 -14.62
N GLU A 149 -9.18 -11.00 -15.24
CA GLU A 149 -10.16 -12.08 -15.12
C GLU A 149 -10.28 -12.55 -13.68
N LYS A 150 -9.14 -12.71 -12.99
CA LYS A 150 -9.11 -13.10 -11.58
C LYS A 150 -9.67 -12.01 -10.67
N LEU A 151 -9.46 -10.76 -11.02
CA LEU A 151 -10.04 -9.62 -10.29
C LEU A 151 -11.57 -9.69 -10.33
N HIS A 152 -12.16 -9.93 -11.50
CA HIS A 152 -13.61 -10.06 -11.66
C HIS A 152 -14.16 -11.31 -10.93
N GLU A 153 -13.48 -12.44 -11.04
CA GLU A 153 -13.87 -13.69 -10.39
C GLU A 153 -13.88 -13.55 -8.86
N LEU A 154 -12.81 -12.97 -8.31
CA LEU A 154 -12.69 -12.73 -6.88
C LEU A 154 -13.71 -11.71 -6.38
N ALA A 155 -13.95 -10.65 -7.13
CA ALA A 155 -14.96 -9.65 -6.78
C ALA A 155 -16.35 -10.25 -6.74
N SER A 156 -16.71 -11.07 -7.73
CA SER A 156 -18.01 -11.78 -7.79
C SER A 156 -18.18 -12.74 -6.63
N TYR A 157 -17.14 -13.51 -6.31
CA TYR A 157 -17.15 -14.45 -5.18
C TYR A 157 -17.31 -13.71 -3.86
N LEU A 158 -16.62 -12.58 -3.70
CA LEU A 158 -16.70 -11.75 -2.49
C LEU A 158 -18.08 -11.11 -2.31
N LEU A 159 -18.73 -10.69 -3.40
CA LEU A 159 -20.11 -10.19 -3.35
C LEU A 159 -21.09 -11.26 -2.87
N GLU A 160 -20.86 -12.53 -3.24
CA GLU A 160 -21.69 -13.65 -2.82
C GLU A 160 -21.42 -14.05 -1.37
N LYS A 161 -20.16 -14.14 -0.96
CA LYS A 161 -19.74 -14.62 0.36
C LYS A 161 -19.58 -13.52 1.42
N GLU A 162 -19.42 -12.27 1.02
CA GLU A 162 -19.18 -11.09 1.85
C GLU A 162 -17.86 -11.12 2.62
N THR A 163 -17.41 -12.29 3.05
CA THR A 163 -16.11 -12.49 3.71
C THR A 163 -15.51 -13.79 3.19
N ILE A 164 -14.22 -13.74 2.80
CA ILE A 164 -13.48 -14.93 2.38
C ILE A 164 -12.16 -15.01 3.15
N THR A 165 -11.68 -16.26 3.35
CA THR A 165 -10.39 -16.51 3.99
C THR A 165 -9.27 -16.34 2.96
N GLY A 166 -8.04 -16.19 3.46
CA GLY A 166 -6.86 -16.18 2.61
C GLY A 166 -6.71 -17.46 1.79
N GLU A 167 -7.08 -18.60 2.37
CA GLU A 167 -7.05 -19.89 1.66
C GLU A 167 -8.02 -19.93 0.48
N GLU A 168 -9.26 -19.51 0.67
CA GLU A 168 -10.25 -19.40 -0.39
C GLU A 168 -9.79 -18.45 -1.50
N PHE A 169 -9.22 -17.31 -1.11
CA PHE A 169 -8.67 -16.35 -2.03
C PHE A 169 -7.56 -16.95 -2.89
N MET A 170 -6.60 -17.64 -2.27
CA MET A 170 -5.48 -18.26 -3.00
C MET A 170 -5.92 -19.41 -3.90
N GLU A 171 -6.94 -20.17 -3.49
CA GLU A 171 -7.51 -21.23 -4.31
C GLU A 171 -8.06 -20.67 -5.63
N ILE A 172 -8.83 -19.59 -5.55
CA ILE A 172 -9.39 -18.94 -6.74
C ILE A 172 -8.28 -18.33 -7.59
N LEU A 173 -7.31 -17.68 -6.97
CA LEU A 173 -6.21 -17.03 -7.67
C LEU A 173 -5.35 -18.02 -8.46
N ASN A 174 -5.16 -19.22 -7.94
CA ASN A 174 -4.29 -20.26 -8.52
C ASN A 174 -5.00 -21.24 -9.46
N ARG A 175 -6.28 -21.08 -9.72
CA ARG A 175 -7.03 -21.93 -10.66
C ARG A 175 -6.49 -21.83 -12.08
#